data_c5d949c2dd979e17e5fdbd8779e037be
#
_entry.id   c5d949c2dd979e17e5fdbd8779e037be
#
_cell.length_a   1.000
_cell.length_b   1.000
_cell.length_c   1.000
_cell.angle_alpha   90.00
_cell.angle_beta   90.00
_cell.angle_gamma   90.00
#
_symmetry.space_group_name_H-M   'P 1'
#
loop_
_entity.id
_entity.type
_entity.pdbx_description
1 polymer ?
#
loop_
_entity_poly.entity_id
_entity_poly.type
_entity_poly.pdbx_seq_one_letter_code
_entity_poly.pdbx_strand_id
1 'polypeptide(L)'
;MRIRFWGTRGSLAKPGPSTVRYGGNTSCVEVRVADGTLIILDCGTGAHDLGRSLVMSGERPIRGHFLLTHTHWDHIQGFPFFAPLFIQGNEWDIYAPQGLGQRLEDTLAGQMEYTYFPVTLGQLDATIRYHELTEGAFDLGAAQVTTRYLNHPGLALGYRLEAGGVAVVYATDHEPHSRHQSVVAGSAQLLPVHREDQRHVEFLAGADLVIHDAQYTLEEYPSKLSWGHSPAELAVDFALAAGVKRLALFHHDPLRDDAALDQLVEKCRQRAVPGGLDVFAAAEGQTIELAERGVVMPRTARQPEAVIAKGVGVPPATILLVDDDPDILRLLTLTLRPEGFRLLSASDGNAALEIARAEHPDLLLLDWNMPGRNGLEVCHALRDESDPDLRDVPVVLLTAQGAAEDTAAGFAAGVTDYVTKPFKPAHIRARVHAWLGRKRAGREGT
;
A
#
# COMPACT_ATOMS: atom_id res chain seq x y z
N MET A 1 -18.58 12.54 7.75
CA MET A 1 -17.48 11.57 8.11
C MET A 1 -16.54 12.25 9.10
N ARG A 2 -16.20 11.59 10.23
CA ARG A 2 -15.28 12.10 11.26
C ARG A 2 -14.03 11.25 11.30
N ILE A 3 -12.87 11.86 11.24
CA ILE A 3 -11.55 11.21 11.27
C ILE A 3 -10.82 11.67 12.54
N ARG A 4 -10.23 10.74 13.31
CA ARG A 4 -9.42 11.05 14.49
C ARG A 4 -8.12 10.26 14.48
N PHE A 5 -7.01 10.94 14.72
CA PHE A 5 -5.68 10.35 14.80
C PHE A 5 -5.39 9.89 16.23
N TRP A 6 -5.00 8.62 16.40
CA TRP A 6 -4.62 8.02 17.67
C TRP A 6 -3.14 7.65 17.73
N GLY A 7 -2.51 7.51 16.56
CA GLY A 7 -1.08 7.31 16.39
C GLY A 7 -0.67 7.75 15.01
N THR A 8 0.48 8.43 14.89
CA THR A 8 0.93 9.13 13.70
C THR A 8 2.38 8.83 13.32
N ARG A 9 3.12 8.10 14.17
CA ARG A 9 4.53 7.74 13.94
C ARG A 9 4.67 6.51 13.07
N GLY A 10 5.75 6.48 12.30
CA GLY A 10 6.20 5.31 11.55
C GLY A 10 7.25 4.50 12.27
N SER A 11 7.38 3.24 11.88
CA SER A 11 8.41 2.28 12.23
C SER A 11 8.52 1.95 13.73
N LEU A 12 8.48 2.92 14.63
CA LEU A 12 8.67 2.73 16.07
C LEU A 12 7.94 3.80 16.88
N ALA A 13 7.27 3.39 17.95
CA ALA A 13 6.71 4.32 18.92
C ALA A 13 7.82 5.17 19.58
N LYS A 14 7.62 6.48 19.64
CA LYS A 14 8.59 7.45 20.18
C LYS A 14 7.93 8.40 21.18
N PRO A 15 7.48 7.91 22.33
CA PRO A 15 6.95 8.78 23.39
C PRO A 15 8.08 9.60 24.03
N GLY A 16 7.80 10.85 24.33
CA GLY A 16 8.78 11.71 25.03
C GLY A 16 8.50 13.19 24.90
N PRO A 17 9.24 14.04 25.63
CA PRO A 17 9.02 15.48 25.62
C PRO A 17 9.16 16.15 24.24
N SER A 18 9.95 15.57 23.35
CA SER A 18 10.20 16.09 22.00
C SER A 18 9.13 15.74 20.97
N THR A 19 8.15 14.89 21.34
CA THR A 19 7.11 14.37 20.42
C THR A 19 5.69 14.61 20.95
N VAL A 20 5.50 15.48 21.94
CA VAL A 20 4.22 15.67 22.63
C VAL A 20 3.15 16.29 21.74
N ARG A 21 3.53 17.17 20.80
CA ARG A 21 2.56 17.90 19.98
C ARG A 21 1.98 17.06 18.84
N TYR A 22 2.81 16.27 18.20
CA TYR A 22 2.37 15.41 17.10
C TYR A 22 2.08 13.97 17.53
N GLY A 23 2.57 13.58 18.70
CA GLY A 23 2.37 12.27 19.27
C GLY A 23 3.54 11.31 19.06
N GLY A 24 3.57 10.24 19.86
CA GLY A 24 4.61 9.23 19.88
C GLY A 24 4.14 7.83 19.54
N ASN A 25 2.83 7.62 19.35
CA ASN A 25 2.26 6.31 19.00
C ASN A 25 2.35 6.02 17.52
N THR A 26 2.44 4.73 17.16
CA THR A 26 2.44 4.27 15.77
C THR A 26 1.03 4.20 15.19
N SER A 27 0.95 4.00 13.91
CA SER A 27 -0.19 4.19 13.00
C SER A 27 -1.52 3.65 13.53
N CYS A 28 -2.47 4.56 13.82
CA CYS A 28 -3.85 4.23 14.15
C CYS A 28 -4.76 5.42 13.88
N VAL A 29 -5.74 5.26 12.99
CA VAL A 29 -6.70 6.32 12.64
C VAL A 29 -8.13 5.78 12.75
N GLU A 30 -8.97 6.47 13.52
CA GLU A 30 -10.40 6.18 13.64
C GLU A 30 -11.18 6.96 12.58
N VAL A 31 -12.06 6.27 11.86
CA VAL A 31 -13.03 6.87 10.94
C VAL A 31 -14.45 6.48 11.38
N ARG A 32 -15.29 7.49 11.58
CA ARG A 32 -16.72 7.31 11.85
C ARG A 32 -17.53 7.80 10.65
N VAL A 33 -18.29 6.92 10.05
CA VAL A 33 -19.27 7.24 9.01
C VAL A 33 -20.56 7.75 9.65
N ALA A 34 -21.39 8.50 8.93
CA ALA A 34 -22.60 9.11 9.49
C ALA A 34 -23.65 8.09 9.97
N ASP A 35 -23.66 6.88 9.41
CA ASP A 35 -24.53 5.78 9.86
C ASP A 35 -24.07 5.11 11.16
N GLY A 36 -22.94 5.57 11.76
CA GLY A 36 -22.33 5.03 12.96
C GLY A 36 -21.27 3.95 12.70
N THR A 37 -21.05 3.53 11.45
CA THR A 37 -20.01 2.55 11.11
C THR A 37 -18.65 3.01 11.60
N LEU A 38 -17.98 2.17 12.41
CA LEU A 38 -16.63 2.37 12.93
C LEU A 38 -15.62 1.63 12.06
N ILE A 39 -14.68 2.38 11.48
CA ILE A 39 -13.55 1.86 10.72
C ILE A 39 -12.27 2.34 11.40
N ILE A 40 -11.33 1.44 11.62
CA ILE A 40 -10.01 1.71 12.19
C ILE A 40 -8.97 1.38 11.13
N LEU A 41 -8.19 2.37 10.73
CA LEU A 41 -7.10 2.23 9.77
C LEU A 41 -5.82 1.98 10.56
N ASP A 42 -5.26 0.79 10.42
CA ASP A 42 -4.15 0.22 11.18
C ASP A 42 -4.38 0.10 12.70
N CYS A 43 -3.61 -0.77 13.32
CA CYS A 43 -3.70 -1.13 14.73
C CYS A 43 -2.32 -1.03 15.41
N GLY A 44 -1.59 0.07 15.18
CA GLY A 44 -0.36 0.37 15.88
C GLY A 44 -0.59 0.71 17.36
N THR A 45 0.43 1.21 18.05
CA THR A 45 0.34 1.47 19.50
C THR A 45 -0.76 2.46 19.89
N GLY A 46 -1.16 3.37 18.97
CA GLY A 46 -2.30 4.28 19.17
C GLY A 46 -3.64 3.58 19.39
N ALA A 47 -3.78 2.32 18.95
CA ALA A 47 -4.98 1.52 19.17
C ALA A 47 -5.28 1.25 20.65
N HIS A 48 -4.29 1.25 21.54
CA HIS A 48 -4.50 1.11 22.97
C HIS A 48 -5.41 2.21 23.52
N ASP A 49 -5.11 3.46 23.25
CA ASP A 49 -5.91 4.59 23.75
C ASP A 49 -7.27 4.71 23.05
N LEU A 50 -7.34 4.39 21.77
CA LEU A 50 -8.62 4.23 21.06
C LEU A 50 -9.48 3.18 21.74
N GLY A 51 -8.95 1.97 22.01
CA GLY A 51 -9.65 0.89 22.66
C GLY A 51 -10.20 1.28 24.03
N ARG A 52 -9.40 1.97 24.84
CA ARG A 52 -9.84 2.52 26.12
C ARG A 52 -10.98 3.52 25.96
N SER A 53 -10.86 4.45 25.00
CA SER A 53 -11.90 5.44 24.72
C SER A 53 -13.23 4.78 24.33
N LEU A 54 -13.18 3.74 23.47
CA LEU A 54 -14.37 2.95 23.09
C LEU A 54 -15.00 2.24 24.28
N VAL A 55 -14.19 1.64 25.15
CA VAL A 55 -14.71 0.99 26.38
C VAL A 55 -15.36 2.00 27.32
N MET A 56 -14.76 3.18 27.49
CA MET A 56 -15.26 4.24 28.38
C MET A 56 -16.50 4.95 27.83
N SER A 57 -16.79 4.90 26.53
CA SER A 57 -18.03 5.47 25.96
C SER A 57 -19.30 4.81 26.48
N GLY A 58 -19.19 3.59 27.02
CA GLY A 58 -20.32 2.81 27.51
C GLY A 58 -21.17 2.15 26.43
N GLU A 59 -20.88 2.39 25.16
CA GLU A 59 -21.56 1.75 24.03
C GLU A 59 -21.32 0.23 24.05
N ARG A 60 -22.39 -0.58 23.98
CA ARG A 60 -22.34 -2.05 23.96
C ARG A 60 -23.46 -2.63 23.09
N PRO A 61 -23.21 -3.68 22.30
CA PRO A 61 -21.88 -4.20 21.95
C PRO A 61 -21.11 -3.22 21.04
N ILE A 62 -19.78 -3.21 21.13
CA ILE A 62 -18.93 -2.47 20.21
C ILE A 62 -18.74 -3.33 18.96
N ARG A 63 -19.02 -2.75 17.80
CA ARG A 63 -18.80 -3.35 16.49
C ARG A 63 -17.93 -2.45 15.65
N GLY A 64 -16.97 -3.04 14.92
CA GLY A 64 -16.08 -2.24 14.06
C GLY A 64 -15.27 -3.07 13.10
N HIS A 65 -14.58 -2.36 12.23
CA HIS A 65 -13.78 -2.90 11.15
C HIS A 65 -12.35 -2.38 11.25
N PHE A 66 -11.37 -3.27 11.29
CA PHE A 66 -9.97 -2.91 11.09
C PHE A 66 -9.62 -3.05 9.61
N LEU A 67 -9.08 -2.03 9.00
CA LEU A 67 -8.46 -2.06 7.69
C LEU A 67 -6.95 -1.92 7.89
N LEU A 68 -6.24 -3.04 7.94
CA LEU A 68 -4.80 -3.07 8.11
C LEU A 68 -4.14 -2.90 6.74
N THR A 69 -3.28 -1.90 6.61
CA THR A 69 -2.53 -1.69 5.36
C THR A 69 -1.58 -2.84 5.09
N HIS A 70 -0.91 -3.33 6.11
CA HIS A 70 -0.03 -4.49 6.09
C HIS A 70 0.31 -4.93 7.53
N THR A 71 1.16 -5.94 7.68
CA THR A 71 1.40 -6.58 8.99
C THR A 71 2.80 -6.30 9.56
N HIS A 72 3.44 -5.16 9.22
CA HIS A 72 4.61 -4.70 9.96
C HIS A 72 4.20 -4.30 11.38
N TRP A 73 5.12 -4.42 12.32
CA TRP A 73 4.82 -4.27 13.74
C TRP A 73 4.19 -2.94 14.12
N ASP A 74 4.65 -1.86 13.55
CA ASP A 74 4.11 -0.52 13.83
C ASP A 74 2.67 -0.31 13.35
N HIS A 75 2.13 -1.25 12.54
CA HIS A 75 0.73 -1.28 12.09
C HIS A 75 -0.13 -2.30 12.82
N ILE A 76 0.45 -3.24 13.58
CA ILE A 76 -0.32 -4.28 14.29
C ILE A 76 0.04 -4.42 15.78
N GLN A 77 1.06 -3.73 16.27
CA GLN A 77 1.60 -3.88 17.63
C GLN A 77 0.57 -3.56 18.73
N GLY A 78 -0.43 -2.71 18.43
CA GLY A 78 -1.49 -2.37 19.36
C GLY A 78 -2.58 -3.43 19.48
N PHE A 79 -2.65 -4.40 18.57
CA PHE A 79 -3.70 -5.41 18.52
C PHE A 79 -3.83 -6.22 19.83
N PRO A 80 -2.75 -6.76 20.43
CA PRO A 80 -2.83 -7.47 21.71
C PRO A 80 -3.29 -6.60 22.88
N PHE A 81 -3.22 -5.28 22.74
CA PHE A 81 -3.56 -4.31 23.78
C PHE A 81 -4.88 -3.57 23.52
N PHE A 82 -5.62 -3.96 22.48
CA PHE A 82 -6.89 -3.33 22.12
C PHE A 82 -8.03 -3.89 23.00
N ALA A 83 -8.32 -3.21 24.09
CA ALA A 83 -9.24 -3.66 25.15
C ALA A 83 -10.62 -4.20 24.65
N PRO A 84 -11.25 -3.67 23.57
CA PRO A 84 -12.53 -4.20 23.09
C PRO A 84 -12.49 -5.65 22.61
N LEU A 85 -11.33 -6.24 22.29
CA LEU A 85 -11.20 -7.65 21.89
C LEU A 85 -11.40 -8.62 23.07
N PHE A 86 -11.24 -8.15 24.31
CA PHE A 86 -11.38 -8.93 25.53
C PHE A 86 -12.79 -8.87 26.12
N ILE A 87 -13.77 -8.31 25.39
CA ILE A 87 -15.12 -8.10 25.91
C ILE A 87 -16.10 -8.95 25.12
N GLN A 88 -16.75 -9.88 25.80
CA GLN A 88 -17.77 -10.75 25.23
C GLN A 88 -18.93 -9.95 24.61
N GLY A 89 -19.36 -10.39 23.43
CA GLY A 89 -20.45 -9.78 22.67
C GLY A 89 -20.00 -8.66 21.72
N ASN A 90 -18.75 -8.18 21.81
CA ASN A 90 -18.18 -7.30 20.79
C ASN A 90 -17.88 -8.10 19.51
N GLU A 91 -17.92 -7.42 18.36
CA GLU A 91 -17.71 -8.01 17.05
C GLU A 91 -16.71 -7.18 16.22
N TRP A 92 -15.71 -7.85 15.67
CA TRP A 92 -14.65 -7.21 14.89
C TRP A 92 -14.42 -7.96 13.60
N ASP A 93 -14.44 -7.22 12.48
CA ASP A 93 -14.01 -7.70 11.18
C ASP A 93 -12.64 -7.10 10.87
N ILE A 94 -11.64 -7.94 10.59
CA ILE A 94 -10.26 -7.54 10.35
C ILE A 94 -9.91 -7.83 8.91
N TYR A 95 -9.59 -6.79 8.17
CA TYR A 95 -9.24 -6.81 6.75
C TYR A 95 -7.75 -6.50 6.61
N ALA A 96 -7.03 -7.28 5.79
CA ALA A 96 -5.62 -7.04 5.46
C ALA A 96 -5.30 -7.59 4.07
N PRO A 97 -4.17 -7.19 3.46
CA PRO A 97 -3.70 -7.82 2.24
C PRO A 97 -3.58 -9.33 2.42
N GLN A 98 -3.93 -10.09 1.38
CA GLN A 98 -3.70 -11.53 1.36
C GLN A 98 -2.21 -11.80 1.60
N GLY A 99 -1.90 -12.55 2.66
CA GLY A 99 -0.53 -12.76 3.11
C GLY A 99 0.34 -13.56 2.14
N LEU A 100 1.65 -13.43 2.27
CA LEU A 100 2.64 -14.19 1.52
C LEU A 100 2.80 -15.59 2.15
N GLY A 101 1.83 -16.48 1.89
CA GLY A 101 1.88 -17.87 2.38
C GLY A 101 1.45 -18.10 3.83
N GLN A 102 1.08 -17.05 4.57
CA GLN A 102 0.48 -17.13 5.92
C GLN A 102 -0.88 -16.44 5.93
N ARG A 103 -1.85 -17.05 6.63
CA ARG A 103 -3.16 -16.43 6.85
C ARG A 103 -3.02 -15.23 7.80
N LEU A 104 -3.89 -14.23 7.63
CA LEU A 104 -3.94 -13.08 8.53
C LEU A 104 -4.09 -13.49 10.00
N GLU A 105 -4.96 -14.46 10.26
CA GLU A 105 -5.18 -15.03 11.60
C GLU A 105 -3.88 -15.58 12.21
N ASP A 106 -3.10 -16.35 11.42
CA ASP A 106 -1.85 -16.95 11.87
C ASP A 106 -0.78 -15.88 12.16
N THR A 107 -0.74 -14.81 11.37
CA THR A 107 0.16 -13.67 11.58
C THR A 107 -0.18 -12.93 12.89
N LEU A 108 -1.45 -12.66 13.16
CA LEU A 108 -1.88 -12.02 14.40
C LEU A 108 -1.71 -12.95 15.60
N ALA A 109 -1.95 -14.26 15.45
CA ALA A 109 -1.67 -15.25 16.49
C ALA A 109 -0.19 -15.31 16.85
N GLY A 110 0.71 -15.19 15.86
CA GLY A 110 2.15 -15.24 16.05
C GLY A 110 2.67 -14.14 16.99
N GLN A 111 2.13 -12.92 16.94
CA GLN A 111 2.52 -11.88 17.89
C GLN A 111 1.93 -12.08 19.30
N MET A 112 0.93 -12.96 19.46
CA MET A 112 0.28 -13.32 20.71
C MET A 112 0.69 -14.71 21.21
N GLU A 113 1.79 -15.27 20.72
CA GLU A 113 2.36 -16.49 21.29
C GLU A 113 2.79 -16.26 22.76
N TYR A 114 2.59 -17.28 23.58
CA TYR A 114 2.84 -17.19 25.03
C TYR A 114 4.27 -16.70 25.38
N THR A 115 5.22 -16.89 24.48
CA THR A 115 6.59 -16.38 24.63
C THR A 115 6.65 -14.85 24.64
N TYR A 116 5.73 -14.18 23.95
CA TYR A 116 5.69 -12.72 23.79
C TYR A 116 4.53 -12.06 24.51
N PHE A 117 3.40 -12.77 24.66
CA PHE A 117 2.20 -12.22 25.27
C PHE A 117 1.45 -13.28 26.09
N PRO A 118 0.92 -12.94 27.30
CA PRO A 118 0.37 -13.95 28.21
C PRO A 118 -1.04 -14.44 27.82
N VAL A 119 -1.65 -13.90 26.78
CA VAL A 119 -2.98 -14.27 26.27
C VAL A 119 -2.84 -14.63 24.81
N THR A 120 -3.32 -15.80 24.41
CA THR A 120 -3.32 -16.23 23.00
C THR A 120 -4.54 -15.66 22.26
N LEU A 121 -4.47 -15.62 20.93
CA LEU A 121 -5.57 -15.14 20.08
C LEU A 121 -6.90 -15.86 20.37
N GLY A 122 -6.85 -17.18 20.61
CA GLY A 122 -8.04 -17.99 20.92
C GLY A 122 -8.66 -17.74 22.31
N GLN A 123 -8.03 -16.92 23.15
CA GLN A 123 -8.54 -16.52 24.48
C GLN A 123 -9.22 -15.14 24.47
N LEU A 124 -9.34 -14.51 23.30
CA LEU A 124 -10.09 -13.27 23.16
C LEU A 124 -11.60 -13.55 23.20
N ASP A 125 -12.36 -12.74 23.94
CA ASP A 125 -13.79 -12.97 24.17
C ASP A 125 -14.70 -12.38 23.08
N ALA A 126 -14.18 -11.45 22.27
CA ALA A 126 -14.91 -10.88 21.15
C ALA A 126 -15.03 -11.86 19.97
N THR A 127 -16.07 -11.72 19.17
CA THR A 127 -16.16 -12.40 17.88
C THR A 127 -15.27 -11.70 16.87
N ILE A 128 -14.29 -12.41 16.31
CA ILE A 128 -13.35 -11.87 15.33
C ILE A 128 -13.50 -12.64 14.03
N ARG A 129 -13.61 -11.90 12.90
CA ARG A 129 -13.65 -12.46 11.53
C ARG A 129 -12.48 -11.87 10.75
N TYR A 130 -11.79 -12.69 9.98
CA TYR A 130 -10.62 -12.32 9.21
C TYR A 130 -10.94 -12.34 7.72
N HIS A 131 -10.55 -11.28 7.01
CA HIS A 131 -10.81 -11.09 5.59
C HIS A 131 -9.50 -10.70 4.88
N GLU A 132 -9.09 -11.53 3.93
CA GLU A 132 -7.91 -11.26 3.12
C GLU A 132 -8.31 -10.54 1.83
N LEU A 133 -7.62 -9.43 1.55
CA LEU A 133 -7.93 -8.51 0.46
C LEU A 133 -6.88 -8.52 -0.65
N THR A 134 -7.36 -8.25 -1.86
CA THR A 134 -6.57 -7.81 -3.02
C THR A 134 -7.03 -6.42 -3.45
N GLU A 135 -6.54 -5.89 -4.59
CA GLU A 135 -7.13 -4.68 -5.18
C GLU A 135 -8.60 -4.94 -5.56
N GLY A 136 -9.47 -3.99 -5.25
CA GLY A 136 -10.89 -4.09 -5.54
C GLY A 136 -11.73 -3.07 -4.77
N ALA A 137 -13.04 -3.31 -4.69
CA ALA A 137 -13.96 -2.46 -3.94
C ALA A 137 -15.01 -3.30 -3.22
N PHE A 138 -15.38 -2.89 -2.01
CA PHE A 138 -16.42 -3.50 -1.18
C PHE A 138 -17.08 -2.45 -0.30
N ASP A 139 -18.21 -2.79 0.34
CA ASP A 139 -18.96 -1.88 1.18
C ASP A 139 -18.82 -2.22 2.66
N LEU A 140 -18.66 -1.19 3.50
CA LEU A 140 -18.71 -1.27 4.97
C LEU A 140 -19.76 -0.27 5.46
N GLY A 141 -20.93 -0.76 5.85
CA GLY A 141 -22.06 0.12 6.16
C GLY A 141 -22.39 1.05 4.98
N ALA A 142 -22.45 2.35 5.22
CA ALA A 142 -22.66 3.34 4.17
C ALA A 142 -21.39 3.76 3.43
N ALA A 143 -20.22 3.24 3.81
CA ALA A 143 -18.96 3.56 3.15
C ALA A 143 -18.63 2.53 2.05
N GLN A 144 -18.28 3.01 0.85
CA GLN A 144 -17.58 2.22 -0.14
C GLN A 144 -16.08 2.29 0.12
N VAL A 145 -15.43 1.14 0.15
CA VAL A 145 -13.98 1.01 0.33
C VAL A 145 -13.36 0.53 -0.97
N THR A 146 -12.41 1.28 -1.50
CA THR A 146 -11.58 0.85 -2.64
C THR A 146 -10.16 0.60 -2.15
N THR A 147 -9.58 -0.54 -2.54
CA THR A 147 -8.22 -0.94 -2.17
C THR A 147 -7.27 -0.84 -3.35
N ARG A 148 -6.03 -0.46 -3.10
CA ARG A 148 -4.94 -0.45 -4.09
C ARG A 148 -3.61 -0.80 -3.46
N TYR A 149 -2.81 -1.63 -4.16
CA TYR A 149 -1.46 -1.93 -3.69
C TYR A 149 -0.57 -0.68 -3.70
N LEU A 150 0.13 -0.49 -2.59
CA LEU A 150 1.15 0.54 -2.41
C LEU A 150 2.54 -0.02 -2.70
N ASN A 151 3.47 0.87 -3.03
CA ASN A 151 4.87 0.49 -3.26
C ASN A 151 5.64 0.43 -1.95
N HIS A 152 5.65 -0.75 -1.34
CA HIS A 152 6.32 -1.00 -0.06
C HIS A 152 7.06 -2.35 -0.09
N PRO A 153 8.15 -2.58 0.69
CA PRO A 153 8.82 -3.88 0.77
C PRO A 153 7.94 -5.04 1.30
N GLY A 154 6.95 -4.72 2.13
CA GLY A 154 5.85 -5.62 2.49
C GLY A 154 4.68 -5.46 1.52
N LEU A 155 3.80 -6.47 1.43
CA LEU A 155 2.57 -6.35 0.65
C LEU A 155 1.61 -5.40 1.39
N ALA A 156 1.44 -4.20 0.89
CA ALA A 156 0.65 -3.13 1.52
C ALA A 156 -0.51 -2.67 0.63
N LEU A 157 -1.67 -2.40 1.23
CA LEU A 157 -2.85 -1.82 0.59
C LEU A 157 -3.13 -0.42 1.13
N GLY A 158 -3.38 0.52 0.23
CA GLY A 158 -4.06 1.77 0.55
C GLY A 158 -5.57 1.59 0.52
N TYR A 159 -6.28 2.44 1.26
CA TYR A 159 -7.73 2.43 1.39
C TYR A 159 -8.32 3.78 0.99
N ARG A 160 -9.28 3.76 0.07
CA ARG A 160 -10.11 4.93 -0.26
C ARG A 160 -11.51 4.67 0.26
N LEU A 161 -11.98 5.53 1.16
CA LEU A 161 -13.29 5.46 1.82
C LEU A 161 -14.19 6.56 1.24
N GLU A 162 -15.33 6.18 0.70
CA GLU A 162 -16.29 7.12 0.11
C GLU A 162 -17.68 6.95 0.77
N ALA A 163 -18.19 8.00 1.39
CA ALA A 163 -19.52 8.02 1.98
C ALA A 163 -20.10 9.44 1.97
N GLY A 164 -21.40 9.60 1.69
CA GLY A 164 -22.08 10.89 1.72
C GLY A 164 -21.49 11.97 0.78
N GLY A 165 -20.85 11.57 -0.32
CA GLY A 165 -20.15 12.47 -1.23
C GLY A 165 -18.80 12.98 -0.73
N VAL A 166 -18.27 12.38 0.32
CA VAL A 166 -16.95 12.67 0.91
C VAL A 166 -16.00 11.51 0.62
N ALA A 167 -14.77 11.81 0.23
CA ALA A 167 -13.72 10.84 -0.03
C ALA A 167 -12.51 11.07 0.88
N VAL A 168 -12.08 10.02 1.58
CA VAL A 168 -10.86 9.98 2.40
C VAL A 168 -9.95 8.88 1.88
N VAL A 169 -8.67 9.17 1.66
CA VAL A 169 -7.68 8.16 1.25
C VAL A 169 -6.62 8.01 2.32
N TYR A 170 -6.31 6.76 2.66
CA TYR A 170 -5.23 6.37 3.55
C TYR A 170 -4.16 5.63 2.75
N ALA A 171 -3.01 6.25 2.58
CA ALA A 171 -1.90 5.75 1.77
C ALA A 171 -0.58 5.90 2.55
N THR A 172 -0.50 5.22 3.69
CA THR A 172 0.73 5.10 4.47
C THR A 172 1.63 4.02 3.86
N ASP A 173 2.93 4.08 4.12
CA ASP A 173 3.90 3.10 3.64
C ASP A 173 3.89 2.96 2.10
N HIS A 174 4.15 4.08 1.46
CA HIS A 174 4.23 4.19 0.02
C HIS A 174 5.51 4.89 -0.41
N GLU A 175 6.32 4.24 -1.22
CA GLU A 175 7.50 4.82 -1.86
C GLU A 175 7.17 5.19 -3.32
N PRO A 176 7.49 6.39 -3.81
CA PRO A 176 7.34 6.72 -5.23
C PRO A 176 8.13 5.76 -6.11
N HIS A 177 7.56 5.34 -7.24
CA HIS A 177 8.26 4.52 -8.23
C HIS A 177 9.26 5.35 -9.03
N SER A 178 8.93 6.62 -9.30
CA SER A 178 9.84 7.55 -9.97
C SER A 178 10.87 8.09 -8.99
N ARG A 179 12.14 7.78 -9.23
CA ARG A 179 13.26 8.25 -8.39
C ARG A 179 13.60 9.72 -8.62
N HIS A 180 13.25 10.24 -9.79
CA HIS A 180 13.47 11.62 -10.19
C HIS A 180 12.20 12.16 -10.79
N GLN A 181 11.55 13.07 -10.09
CA GLN A 181 10.63 13.98 -10.75
C GLN A 181 11.48 15.10 -11.34
N SER A 182 11.57 15.13 -12.67
CA SER A 182 12.02 16.31 -13.36
C SER A 182 10.99 17.39 -13.11
N VAL A 183 11.24 18.23 -12.10
CA VAL A 183 10.54 19.49 -11.95
C VAL A 183 10.96 20.33 -13.15
N VAL A 184 10.21 20.23 -14.24
CA VAL A 184 10.33 21.21 -15.33
C VAL A 184 9.78 22.50 -14.75
N ALA A 185 10.70 23.37 -14.32
CA ALA A 185 10.38 24.69 -13.83
C ALA A 185 9.50 25.39 -14.87
N GLY A 186 8.22 25.64 -14.53
CA GLY A 186 7.30 26.42 -15.34
C GLY A 186 6.11 25.70 -15.97
N SER A 187 5.92 24.39 -15.79
CA SER A 187 4.70 23.70 -16.25
C SER A 187 3.70 23.49 -15.10
N ALA A 188 2.45 23.92 -15.34
CA ALA A 188 1.36 23.83 -14.37
C ALA A 188 0.79 22.40 -14.16
N GLN A 189 1.45 21.36 -14.67
CA GLN A 189 1.03 19.97 -14.57
C GLN A 189 2.24 19.06 -14.35
N LEU A 190 2.46 18.71 -13.08
CA LEU A 190 3.39 17.64 -12.66
C LEU A 190 2.66 16.29 -12.78
N LEU A 191 2.62 15.71 -13.99
CA LEU A 191 2.18 14.32 -14.13
C LEU A 191 3.39 13.40 -13.91
N PRO A 192 3.27 12.39 -13.03
CA PRO A 192 4.33 11.40 -12.88
C PRO A 192 4.58 10.68 -14.20
N VAL A 193 5.86 10.46 -14.53
CA VAL A 193 6.24 9.73 -15.76
C VAL A 193 5.95 8.23 -15.57
N HIS A 194 6.06 7.72 -14.34
CA HIS A 194 5.85 6.30 -14.05
C HIS A 194 4.35 5.95 -14.01
N ARG A 195 3.95 4.90 -14.73
CA ARG A 195 2.55 4.45 -14.79
C ARG A 195 1.94 4.16 -13.42
N GLU A 196 2.71 3.53 -12.52
CA GLU A 196 2.22 3.22 -11.17
C GLU A 196 2.06 4.48 -10.31
N ASP A 197 2.92 5.49 -10.48
CA ASP A 197 2.73 6.79 -9.82
C ASP A 197 1.50 7.52 -10.40
N GLN A 198 1.22 7.39 -11.72
CA GLN A 198 -0.03 7.90 -12.31
C GLN A 198 -1.25 7.20 -11.70
N ARG A 199 -1.22 5.87 -11.56
CA ARG A 199 -2.28 5.11 -10.90
C ARG A 199 -2.43 5.51 -9.43
N HIS A 200 -1.33 5.87 -8.76
CA HIS A 200 -1.40 6.40 -7.40
C HIS A 200 -2.11 7.76 -7.37
N VAL A 201 -1.77 8.67 -8.28
CA VAL A 201 -2.50 9.95 -8.46
C VAL A 201 -3.98 9.72 -8.72
N GLU A 202 -4.34 8.77 -9.60
CA GLU A 202 -5.74 8.39 -9.86
C GLU A 202 -6.45 7.89 -8.58
N PHE A 203 -5.76 7.11 -7.74
CA PHE A 203 -6.31 6.61 -6.49
C PHE A 203 -6.57 7.74 -5.48
N LEU A 204 -5.73 8.78 -5.47
CA LEU A 204 -5.92 9.97 -4.64
C LEU A 204 -6.94 10.96 -5.21
N ALA A 205 -7.32 10.83 -6.49
CA ALA A 205 -8.01 11.88 -7.25
C ALA A 205 -9.23 12.45 -6.54
N GLY A 206 -9.27 13.78 -6.41
CA GLY A 206 -10.40 14.55 -5.88
C GLY A 206 -10.77 14.27 -4.44
N ALA A 207 -9.91 13.59 -3.65
CA ALA A 207 -10.19 13.30 -2.25
C ALA A 207 -10.32 14.59 -1.42
N ASP A 208 -11.23 14.55 -0.44
CA ASP A 208 -11.40 15.63 0.53
C ASP A 208 -10.27 15.67 1.56
N LEU A 209 -9.75 14.48 1.89
CA LEU A 209 -8.59 14.30 2.75
C LEU A 209 -7.76 13.12 2.24
N VAL A 210 -6.47 13.33 2.07
CA VAL A 210 -5.48 12.27 1.92
C VAL A 210 -4.61 12.23 3.17
N ILE A 211 -4.47 11.06 3.76
CA ILE A 211 -3.53 10.74 4.84
C ILE A 211 -2.40 9.96 4.17
N HIS A 212 -1.24 10.55 4.02
CA HIS A 212 -0.16 10.01 3.19
C HIS A 212 1.14 9.87 3.97
N ASP A 213 1.89 8.80 3.66
CA ASP A 213 3.28 8.64 4.08
C ASP A 213 4.10 9.90 3.77
N ALA A 214 4.83 10.36 4.76
CA ALA A 214 5.70 11.53 4.67
C ALA A 214 6.91 11.38 5.59
N GLN A 215 7.46 10.16 5.66
CA GLN A 215 8.49 9.82 6.64
C GLN A 215 9.80 10.58 6.41
N TYR A 216 10.18 10.79 5.14
CA TYR A 216 11.44 11.41 4.80
C TYR A 216 11.31 12.82 4.21
N THR A 217 12.43 13.49 4.03
CA THR A 217 12.58 14.67 3.17
C THR A 217 13.24 14.28 1.85
N LEU A 218 13.14 15.13 0.81
CA LEU A 218 13.87 14.91 -0.46
C LEU A 218 15.40 14.82 -0.26
N GLU A 219 15.93 15.49 0.77
CA GLU A 219 17.36 15.47 1.10
C GLU A 219 17.78 14.12 1.70
N GLU A 220 16.95 13.53 2.57
CA GLU A 220 17.20 12.24 3.21
C GLU A 220 16.98 11.06 2.25
N TYR A 221 16.05 11.20 1.33
CA TYR A 221 15.52 10.12 0.50
C TYR A 221 16.57 9.33 -0.31
N PRO A 222 17.63 9.92 -0.91
CA PRO A 222 18.62 9.15 -1.65
C PRO A 222 19.28 8.02 -0.83
N SER A 223 19.39 8.21 0.50
CA SER A 223 19.93 7.19 1.42
C SER A 223 18.89 6.18 1.90
N LYS A 224 17.61 6.40 1.59
CA LYS A 224 16.44 5.65 2.04
C LYS A 224 15.68 4.94 0.91
N LEU A 225 16.26 4.90 -0.27
CA LEU A 225 15.67 4.20 -1.43
C LEU A 225 15.40 2.73 -1.11
N SER A 226 14.25 2.24 -1.54
CA SER A 226 13.75 0.87 -1.27
C SER A 226 13.46 0.57 0.20
N TRP A 227 13.22 1.61 1.01
CA TRP A 227 12.72 1.47 2.37
C TRP A 227 11.18 1.49 2.43
N GLY A 228 10.52 1.88 1.33
CA GLY A 228 9.07 1.82 1.18
C GLY A 228 8.32 3.06 1.67
N HIS A 229 9.00 4.22 1.77
CA HIS A 229 8.41 5.44 2.31
C HIS A 229 8.66 6.66 1.41
N SER A 230 7.74 7.63 1.49
CA SER A 230 7.77 8.85 0.69
C SER A 230 8.52 9.99 1.36
N PRO A 231 9.23 10.81 0.57
CA PRO A 231 9.50 12.19 0.95
C PRO A 231 8.20 13.00 1.06
N ALA A 232 8.08 13.83 2.09
CA ALA A 232 6.90 14.67 2.32
C ALA A 232 6.62 15.61 1.14
N GLU A 233 7.68 16.12 0.50
CA GLU A 233 7.56 17.00 -0.67
C GLU A 233 6.96 16.28 -1.89
N LEU A 234 7.23 14.97 -2.07
CA LEU A 234 6.61 14.18 -3.14
C LEU A 234 5.16 13.81 -2.81
N ALA A 235 4.82 13.59 -1.54
CA ALA A 235 3.43 13.45 -1.11
C ALA A 235 2.60 14.70 -1.46
N VAL A 236 3.18 15.90 -1.31
CA VAL A 236 2.55 17.16 -1.77
C VAL A 236 2.36 17.16 -3.29
N ASP A 237 3.36 16.74 -4.07
CA ASP A 237 3.26 16.70 -5.53
C ASP A 237 2.17 15.74 -6.00
N PHE A 238 2.07 14.54 -5.41
CA PHE A 238 0.99 13.60 -5.70
C PHE A 238 -0.38 14.19 -5.37
N ALA A 239 -0.52 14.82 -4.22
CA ALA A 239 -1.78 15.44 -3.80
C ALA A 239 -2.19 16.60 -4.72
N LEU A 240 -1.24 17.43 -5.16
CA LEU A 240 -1.48 18.51 -6.14
C LEU A 240 -1.91 17.94 -7.49
N ALA A 241 -1.19 16.94 -8.02
CA ALA A 241 -1.52 16.29 -9.29
C ALA A 241 -2.90 15.63 -9.26
N ALA A 242 -3.32 15.11 -8.10
CA ALA A 242 -4.59 14.45 -7.87
C ALA A 242 -5.75 15.43 -7.58
N GLY A 243 -5.51 16.73 -7.44
CA GLY A 243 -6.55 17.71 -7.08
C GLY A 243 -7.14 17.48 -5.69
N VAL A 244 -6.33 17.00 -4.75
CA VAL A 244 -6.70 16.77 -3.35
C VAL A 244 -6.97 18.10 -2.64
N LYS A 245 -7.93 18.14 -1.71
CA LYS A 245 -8.24 19.37 -0.97
C LYS A 245 -7.38 19.57 0.26
N ARG A 246 -7.14 18.47 1.00
CA ARG A 246 -6.37 18.48 2.24
C ARG A 246 -5.41 17.29 2.28
N LEU A 247 -4.16 17.52 2.66
CA LEU A 247 -3.12 16.52 2.83
C LEU A 247 -2.67 16.49 4.30
N ALA A 248 -2.84 15.35 4.95
CA ALA A 248 -2.24 15.04 6.22
C ALA A 248 -0.92 14.30 5.98
N LEU A 249 0.20 14.92 6.31
CA LEU A 249 1.48 14.26 6.38
C LEU A 249 1.44 13.29 7.57
N PHE A 250 1.73 12.03 7.32
CA PHE A 250 1.55 10.94 8.27
C PHE A 250 2.79 10.05 8.31
N HIS A 251 2.84 9.09 9.22
CA HIS A 251 3.94 8.13 9.35
C HIS A 251 5.28 8.82 9.64
N HIS A 252 5.26 9.76 10.62
CA HIS A 252 6.41 10.59 10.93
C HIS A 252 7.62 9.77 11.38
N ASP A 253 8.81 10.11 10.86
CA ASP A 253 10.06 9.47 11.25
C ASP A 253 10.25 9.52 12.79
N PRO A 254 10.57 8.39 13.45
CA PRO A 254 10.76 8.36 14.90
C PRO A 254 11.94 9.23 15.39
N LEU A 255 12.87 9.59 14.52
CA LEU A 255 13.99 10.50 14.85
C LEU A 255 13.62 11.97 14.70
N ARG A 256 12.47 12.30 14.10
CA ARG A 256 12.02 13.66 13.85
C ARG A 256 11.22 14.19 15.05
N ASP A 257 11.73 15.19 15.72
CA ASP A 257 11.04 15.87 16.83
C ASP A 257 9.95 16.84 16.32
N ASP A 258 9.19 17.41 17.27
CA ASP A 258 8.10 18.35 16.97
C ASP A 258 8.57 19.61 16.23
N ALA A 259 9.77 20.11 16.54
CA ALA A 259 10.32 21.31 15.90
C ALA A 259 10.74 21.02 14.45
N ALA A 260 11.33 19.86 14.20
CA ALA A 260 11.68 19.43 12.85
C ALA A 260 10.44 19.14 12.00
N LEU A 261 9.36 18.62 12.60
CA LEU A 261 8.06 18.48 11.92
C LEU A 261 7.45 19.83 11.54
N ASP A 262 7.51 20.85 12.40
CA ASP A 262 7.06 22.21 12.07
C ASP A 262 7.78 22.74 10.82
N GLN A 263 9.10 22.56 10.77
CA GLN A 263 9.90 23.00 9.61
C GLN A 263 9.53 22.25 8.33
N LEU A 264 9.32 20.94 8.43
CA LEU A 264 8.90 20.13 7.29
C LEU A 264 7.51 20.54 6.77
N VAL A 265 6.56 20.74 7.68
CA VAL A 265 5.20 21.21 7.33
C VAL A 265 5.25 22.55 6.63
N GLU A 266 6.06 23.50 7.12
CA GLU A 266 6.18 24.80 6.51
C GLU A 266 6.76 24.72 5.08
N LYS A 267 7.80 23.91 4.86
CA LYS A 267 8.33 23.62 3.50
C LYS A 267 7.25 23.05 2.58
N CYS A 268 6.48 22.08 3.08
CA CYS A 268 5.40 21.45 2.33
C CYS A 268 4.26 22.43 2.01
N ARG A 269 3.90 23.31 2.95
CA ARG A 269 2.90 24.39 2.72
C ARG A 269 3.35 25.34 1.63
N GLN A 270 4.61 25.80 1.67
CA GLN A 270 5.16 26.67 0.63
C GLN A 270 5.09 26.01 -0.76
N ARG A 271 5.39 24.69 -0.85
CA ARG A 271 5.27 23.90 -2.08
C ARG A 271 3.83 23.80 -2.56
N ALA A 272 2.87 23.74 -1.65
CA ALA A 272 1.45 23.56 -1.93
C ALA A 272 0.71 24.84 -2.35
N VAL A 273 1.26 26.02 -2.09
CA VAL A 273 0.65 27.35 -2.36
C VAL A 273 0.08 27.47 -3.78
N PRO A 274 0.81 27.07 -4.87
CA PRO A 274 0.29 27.28 -6.22
C PRO A 274 -1.01 26.54 -6.54
N GLY A 275 -1.28 25.41 -5.85
CA GLY A 275 -2.47 24.60 -6.09
C GLY A 275 -3.56 24.74 -5.03
N GLY A 276 -3.37 25.59 -4.03
CA GLY A 276 -4.37 25.81 -2.96
C GLY A 276 -4.61 24.59 -2.06
N LEU A 277 -3.67 23.65 -2.00
CA LEU A 277 -3.74 22.44 -1.18
C LEU A 277 -3.49 22.80 0.30
N ASP A 278 -4.42 22.42 1.20
CA ASP A 278 -4.24 22.55 2.65
C ASP A 278 -3.36 21.41 3.18
N VAL A 279 -2.14 21.73 3.64
CA VAL A 279 -1.15 20.76 4.15
C VAL A 279 -0.93 20.95 5.64
N PHE A 280 -1.01 19.84 6.38
CA PHE A 280 -0.72 19.78 7.81
C PHE A 280 -0.07 18.45 8.19
N ALA A 281 0.66 18.40 9.30
CA ALA A 281 1.08 17.13 9.89
C ALA A 281 -0.04 16.58 10.77
N ALA A 282 -0.33 15.30 10.64
CA ALA A 282 -1.25 14.60 11.53
C ALA A 282 -0.71 14.62 12.96
N ALA A 283 -1.58 14.86 13.94
CA ALA A 283 -1.23 14.88 15.35
C ALA A 283 -2.21 14.01 16.16
N GLU A 284 -1.69 13.28 17.15
CA GLU A 284 -2.53 12.49 18.07
C GLU A 284 -3.59 13.37 18.75
N GLY A 285 -4.81 12.86 18.84
CA GLY A 285 -5.96 13.57 19.37
C GLY A 285 -6.64 14.54 18.40
N GLN A 286 -5.99 14.91 17.29
CA GLN A 286 -6.60 15.75 16.26
C GLN A 286 -7.80 15.07 15.65
N THR A 287 -8.89 15.82 15.49
CA THR A 287 -10.14 15.38 14.85
C THR A 287 -10.46 16.26 13.66
N ILE A 288 -10.86 15.63 12.55
CA ILE A 288 -11.28 16.30 11.32
C ILE A 288 -12.73 15.90 11.04
N GLU A 289 -13.59 16.89 10.89
CA GLU A 289 -14.97 16.69 10.46
C GLU A 289 -15.09 17.05 8.98
N LEU A 290 -15.57 16.11 8.18
CA LEU A 290 -15.87 16.31 6.76
C LEU A 290 -17.40 16.25 6.58
N ALA A 291 -17.98 17.39 6.23
CA ALA A 291 -19.43 17.52 6.04
C ALA A 291 -19.88 16.75 4.79
N GLU A 292 -20.92 15.94 4.93
CA GLU A 292 -21.53 15.23 3.80
C GLU A 292 -22.21 16.19 2.84
N ARG A 293 -22.20 15.87 1.53
CA ARG A 293 -22.60 16.79 0.46
C ARG A 293 -23.91 16.42 -0.24
N GLY A 294 -24.65 15.40 0.20
CA GLY A 294 -25.91 15.05 -0.43
C GLY A 294 -26.39 13.63 -0.22
N VAL A 295 -27.59 13.38 -0.68
CA VAL A 295 -28.34 12.13 -0.53
C VAL A 295 -27.57 10.99 -1.16
N VAL A 296 -27.15 10.04 -0.33
CA VAL A 296 -26.68 8.72 -0.79
C VAL A 296 -27.89 7.98 -1.32
N MET A 297 -27.97 7.75 -2.63
CA MET A 297 -28.85 6.71 -3.15
C MET A 297 -28.36 5.39 -2.56
N PRO A 298 -29.23 4.58 -1.92
CA PRO A 298 -28.83 3.27 -1.44
C PRO A 298 -28.38 2.45 -2.65
N ARG A 299 -27.09 2.23 -2.76
CA ARG A 299 -26.53 1.23 -3.67
C ARG A 299 -26.83 -0.14 -3.05
N THR A 300 -27.32 -1.07 -3.85
CA THR A 300 -27.41 -2.48 -3.42
C THR A 300 -26.02 -2.90 -2.94
N ALA A 301 -25.95 -3.24 -1.65
CA ALA A 301 -24.70 -3.65 -1.01
C ALA A 301 -24.01 -4.71 -1.87
N ARG A 302 -22.87 -4.38 -2.43
CA ARG A 302 -21.96 -5.38 -3.00
C ARG A 302 -21.28 -6.07 -1.82
N GLN A 303 -21.65 -7.31 -1.58
CA GLN A 303 -20.92 -8.11 -0.61
C GLN A 303 -19.47 -8.29 -1.09
N PRO A 304 -18.51 -8.40 -0.17
CA PRO A 304 -17.08 -8.54 -0.48
C PRO A 304 -16.71 -9.84 -1.21
N GLU A 305 -17.67 -10.56 -1.79
CA GLU A 305 -17.45 -11.88 -2.44
C GLU A 305 -16.42 -11.86 -3.57
N ALA A 306 -16.17 -10.72 -4.18
CA ALA A 306 -15.16 -10.58 -5.24
C ALA A 306 -13.75 -10.25 -4.72
N VAL A 307 -13.61 -9.88 -3.45
CA VAL A 307 -12.33 -9.43 -2.84
C VAL A 307 -11.75 -10.50 -1.93
N ILE A 308 -12.59 -11.44 -1.48
CA ILE A 308 -12.15 -12.59 -0.67
C ILE A 308 -11.64 -13.66 -1.63
N ALA A 309 -10.34 -13.87 -1.65
CA ALA A 309 -9.73 -14.97 -2.41
C ALA A 309 -10.30 -16.30 -1.88
N LYS A 310 -11.30 -16.86 -2.58
CA LYS A 310 -11.74 -18.23 -2.35
C LYS A 310 -10.59 -19.14 -2.76
N GLY A 311 -9.86 -19.66 -1.78
CA GLY A 311 -8.84 -20.69 -1.98
C GLY A 311 -9.44 -22.02 -2.45
N VAL A 312 -9.91 -22.11 -3.71
CA VAL A 312 -10.29 -23.38 -4.32
C VAL A 312 -9.85 -23.37 -5.78
N GLY A 313 -8.77 -24.09 -6.09
CA GLY A 313 -8.58 -24.66 -7.42
C GLY A 313 -8.10 -23.76 -8.55
N VAL A 314 -7.60 -22.54 -8.28
CA VAL A 314 -6.94 -21.74 -9.31
C VAL A 314 -5.54 -22.31 -9.55
N PRO A 315 -5.17 -22.67 -10.81
CA PRO A 315 -3.82 -23.15 -11.09
C PRO A 315 -2.79 -22.10 -10.64
N PRO A 316 -1.61 -22.55 -10.17
CA PRO A 316 -0.56 -21.64 -9.73
C PRO A 316 -0.17 -20.70 -10.86
N ALA A 317 0.01 -19.42 -10.55
CA ALA A 317 0.45 -18.44 -11.54
C ALA A 317 1.81 -18.84 -12.11
N THR A 318 1.99 -18.64 -13.41
CA THR A 318 3.21 -18.96 -14.15
C THR A 318 4.07 -17.71 -14.29
N ILE A 319 5.31 -17.76 -13.81
CA ILE A 319 6.27 -16.66 -13.87
C ILE A 319 7.46 -17.07 -14.74
N LEU A 320 7.79 -16.23 -15.72
CA LEU A 320 8.98 -16.41 -16.55
C LEU A 320 10.11 -15.53 -16.01
N LEU A 321 11.20 -16.16 -15.58
CA LEU A 321 12.42 -15.55 -15.09
C LEU A 321 13.44 -15.52 -16.22
N VAL A 322 13.98 -14.33 -16.55
CA VAL A 322 14.90 -14.18 -17.67
C VAL A 322 16.10 -13.36 -17.22
N ASP A 323 17.27 -13.99 -17.24
CA ASP A 323 18.55 -13.35 -16.89
C ASP A 323 19.67 -14.19 -17.48
N ASP A 324 20.74 -13.59 -18.02
CA ASP A 324 21.89 -14.31 -18.55
C ASP A 324 22.83 -14.76 -17.42
N ASP A 325 22.70 -14.22 -16.23
CA ASP A 325 23.41 -14.64 -15.02
C ASP A 325 22.68 -15.81 -14.32
N PRO A 326 23.27 -17.03 -14.32
CA PRO A 326 22.64 -18.20 -13.69
C PRO A 326 22.48 -18.05 -12.17
N ASP A 327 23.30 -17.23 -11.50
CA ASP A 327 23.21 -17.01 -10.06
C ASP A 327 22.00 -16.12 -9.73
N ILE A 328 21.66 -15.16 -10.58
CA ILE A 328 20.42 -14.36 -10.46
C ILE A 328 19.21 -15.23 -10.71
N LEU A 329 19.19 -16.06 -11.76
CA LEU A 329 18.08 -17.01 -12.00
C LEU A 329 17.90 -17.97 -10.80
N ARG A 330 18.99 -18.45 -10.23
CA ARG A 330 18.94 -19.30 -9.04
C ARG A 330 18.39 -18.56 -7.83
N LEU A 331 18.82 -17.31 -7.60
CA LEU A 331 18.33 -16.46 -6.50
C LEU A 331 16.82 -16.20 -6.64
N LEU A 332 16.35 -15.81 -7.83
CA LEU A 332 14.93 -15.59 -8.10
C LEU A 332 14.12 -16.88 -7.91
N THR A 333 14.63 -18.00 -8.42
CA THR A 333 13.98 -19.32 -8.26
C THR A 333 13.85 -19.71 -6.79
N LEU A 334 14.91 -19.58 -6.01
CA LEU A 334 14.89 -19.89 -4.57
C LEU A 334 13.97 -18.94 -3.80
N THR A 335 13.89 -17.69 -4.24
CA THR A 335 13.04 -16.65 -3.62
C THR A 335 11.56 -16.92 -3.86
N LEU A 336 11.17 -17.36 -5.07
CA LEU A 336 9.76 -17.48 -5.48
C LEU A 336 9.20 -18.91 -5.40
N ARG A 337 10.05 -19.94 -5.35
CA ARG A 337 9.60 -21.34 -5.22
C ARG A 337 8.72 -21.60 -4.00
N PRO A 338 9.01 -21.07 -2.80
CA PRO A 338 8.17 -21.28 -1.61
C PRO A 338 6.75 -20.72 -1.75
N GLU A 339 6.55 -19.76 -2.67
CA GLU A 339 5.24 -19.11 -2.90
C GLU A 339 4.28 -19.96 -3.77
N GLY A 340 4.73 -21.14 -4.21
CA GLY A 340 3.89 -22.06 -4.98
C GLY A 340 3.67 -21.71 -6.45
N PHE A 341 4.41 -20.74 -7.00
CA PHE A 341 4.35 -20.37 -8.43
C PHE A 341 4.94 -21.45 -9.34
N ARG A 342 4.41 -21.57 -10.55
CA ARG A 342 5.04 -22.30 -11.64
C ARG A 342 6.13 -21.41 -12.24
N LEU A 343 7.41 -21.77 -12.04
CA LEU A 343 8.54 -20.99 -12.49
C LEU A 343 9.12 -21.56 -13.79
N LEU A 344 9.26 -20.71 -14.80
CA LEU A 344 9.94 -20.95 -16.06
C LEU A 344 11.20 -20.08 -16.09
N SER A 345 12.23 -20.48 -16.82
CA SER A 345 13.47 -19.70 -16.93
C SER A 345 14.00 -19.68 -18.35
N ALA A 346 14.61 -18.55 -18.74
CA ALA A 346 15.35 -18.36 -19.97
C ALA A 346 16.65 -17.60 -19.68
N SER A 347 17.68 -17.81 -20.47
CA SER A 347 18.99 -17.16 -20.33
C SER A 347 19.24 -16.07 -21.37
N ASP A 348 18.28 -15.81 -22.27
CA ASP A 348 18.37 -14.77 -23.30
C ASP A 348 16.96 -14.36 -23.79
N GLY A 349 16.93 -13.21 -24.48
CA GLY A 349 15.66 -12.60 -24.90
C GLY A 349 14.91 -13.37 -26.00
N ASN A 350 15.59 -14.16 -26.85
CA ASN A 350 14.91 -14.94 -27.89
C ASN A 350 14.22 -16.16 -27.27
N ALA A 351 14.93 -16.90 -26.40
CA ALA A 351 14.35 -17.98 -25.62
C ALA A 351 13.18 -17.51 -24.77
N ALA A 352 13.28 -16.30 -24.18
CA ALA A 352 12.19 -15.71 -23.42
C ALA A 352 10.92 -15.52 -24.25
N LEU A 353 11.01 -15.02 -25.48
CA LEU A 353 9.86 -14.85 -26.39
C LEU A 353 9.27 -16.18 -26.82
N GLU A 354 10.09 -17.19 -27.12
CA GLU A 354 9.63 -18.54 -27.48
C GLU A 354 8.84 -19.16 -26.33
N ILE A 355 9.39 -19.10 -25.10
CA ILE A 355 8.71 -19.63 -23.90
C ILE A 355 7.44 -18.83 -23.61
N ALA A 356 7.48 -17.50 -23.71
CA ALA A 356 6.31 -16.65 -23.46
C ALA A 356 5.14 -17.02 -24.40
N ARG A 357 5.41 -17.25 -25.69
CA ARG A 357 4.41 -17.65 -26.69
C ARG A 357 3.86 -19.06 -26.47
N ALA A 358 4.70 -19.97 -25.97
CA ALA A 358 4.29 -21.36 -25.74
C ALA A 358 3.52 -21.56 -24.44
N GLU A 359 3.89 -20.81 -23.39
CA GLU A 359 3.48 -21.10 -22.02
C GLU A 359 2.55 -20.02 -21.42
N HIS A 360 2.36 -18.88 -22.10
CA HIS A 360 1.50 -17.75 -21.66
C HIS A 360 1.70 -17.37 -20.18
N PRO A 361 2.88 -16.91 -19.77
CA PRO A 361 3.14 -16.61 -18.38
C PRO A 361 2.25 -15.46 -17.87
N ASP A 362 2.00 -15.45 -16.56
CA ASP A 362 1.22 -14.41 -15.91
C ASP A 362 2.08 -13.16 -15.58
N LEU A 363 3.40 -13.33 -15.53
CA LEU A 363 4.38 -12.27 -15.22
C LEU A 363 5.74 -12.63 -15.83
N LEU A 364 6.47 -11.64 -16.35
CA LEU A 364 7.88 -11.75 -16.69
C LEU A 364 8.74 -10.92 -15.74
N LEU A 365 9.78 -11.53 -15.15
CA LEU A 365 10.91 -10.84 -14.53
C LEU A 365 12.10 -10.94 -15.49
N LEU A 366 12.56 -9.83 -16.04
CA LEU A 366 13.38 -9.80 -17.22
C LEU A 366 14.59 -8.91 -17.01
N ASP A 367 15.79 -9.44 -17.13
CA ASP A 367 16.99 -8.62 -17.08
C ASP A 367 17.03 -7.60 -18.22
N TRP A 368 17.54 -6.41 -17.92
CA TRP A 368 17.68 -5.33 -18.89
C TRP A 368 18.73 -5.66 -19.95
N ASN A 369 19.91 -6.08 -19.51
CA ASN A 369 21.08 -6.27 -20.36
C ASN A 369 21.37 -7.75 -20.57
N MET A 370 20.90 -8.30 -21.69
CA MET A 370 21.15 -9.69 -22.08
C MET A 370 21.78 -9.77 -23.47
N PRO A 371 22.54 -10.85 -23.76
CA PRO A 371 23.03 -11.12 -25.11
C PRO A 371 21.87 -11.30 -26.10
N GLY A 372 22.08 -10.85 -27.34
CA GLY A 372 21.07 -10.95 -28.38
C GLY A 372 20.02 -9.86 -28.25
N ARG A 373 18.79 -10.21 -27.81
CA ARG A 373 17.74 -9.24 -27.51
C ARG A 373 17.80 -8.81 -26.05
N ASN A 374 17.89 -7.51 -25.81
CA ASN A 374 17.80 -6.95 -24.46
C ASN A 374 16.36 -6.96 -23.94
N GLY A 375 16.18 -6.69 -22.63
CA GLY A 375 14.88 -6.74 -21.99
C GLY A 375 13.84 -5.77 -22.59
N LEU A 376 14.29 -4.61 -23.06
CA LEU A 376 13.44 -3.62 -23.70
C LEU A 376 12.89 -4.11 -25.05
N GLU A 377 13.76 -4.71 -25.86
CA GLU A 377 13.38 -5.28 -27.15
C GLU A 377 12.42 -6.49 -27.01
N VAL A 378 12.57 -7.28 -25.94
CA VAL A 378 11.61 -8.35 -25.60
C VAL A 378 10.26 -7.73 -25.20
N CYS A 379 10.26 -6.69 -24.38
CA CYS A 379 9.02 -6.01 -24.00
C CYS A 379 8.30 -5.45 -25.22
N HIS A 380 8.98 -4.74 -26.11
CA HIS A 380 8.40 -4.24 -27.37
C HIS A 380 7.79 -5.36 -28.20
N ALA A 381 8.52 -6.46 -28.39
CA ALA A 381 8.02 -7.61 -29.15
C ALA A 381 6.74 -8.21 -28.55
N LEU A 382 6.64 -8.25 -27.23
CA LEU A 382 5.40 -8.69 -26.52
C LEU A 382 4.26 -7.71 -26.72
N ARG A 383 4.50 -6.39 -26.69
CA ARG A 383 3.46 -5.38 -26.92
C ARG A 383 2.92 -5.36 -28.35
N ASP A 384 3.69 -5.84 -29.30
CA ASP A 384 3.30 -6.00 -30.72
C ASP A 384 2.55 -7.33 -31.03
N GLU A 385 2.42 -8.22 -30.02
CA GLU A 385 1.69 -9.50 -30.20
C GLU A 385 0.19 -9.26 -30.45
N SER A 386 -0.39 -10.08 -31.32
CA SER A 386 -1.83 -10.06 -31.58
C SER A 386 -2.64 -10.69 -30.44
N ASP A 387 -2.03 -11.58 -29.67
CA ASP A 387 -2.63 -12.21 -28.52
C ASP A 387 -2.69 -11.24 -27.33
N PRO A 388 -3.89 -10.89 -26.83
CA PRO A 388 -4.05 -9.98 -25.71
C PRO A 388 -3.37 -10.47 -24.42
N ASP A 389 -3.33 -11.78 -24.18
CA ASP A 389 -2.72 -12.36 -22.97
C ASP A 389 -1.20 -12.16 -22.95
N LEU A 390 -0.56 -12.15 -24.11
CA LEU A 390 0.86 -11.84 -24.27
C LEU A 390 1.12 -10.34 -24.33
N ARG A 391 0.29 -9.61 -25.12
CA ARG A 391 0.46 -8.18 -25.27
C ARG A 391 0.32 -7.42 -23.95
N ASP A 392 -0.60 -7.85 -23.10
CA ASP A 392 -0.93 -7.16 -21.85
C ASP A 392 -0.25 -7.81 -20.62
N VAL A 393 0.62 -8.81 -20.83
CA VAL A 393 1.35 -9.48 -19.73
C VAL A 393 2.22 -8.46 -18.98
N PRO A 394 2.20 -8.48 -17.64
CA PRO A 394 3.10 -7.65 -16.85
C PRO A 394 4.57 -8.01 -17.12
N VAL A 395 5.38 -7.01 -17.48
CA VAL A 395 6.82 -7.13 -17.71
C VAL A 395 7.55 -6.24 -16.70
N VAL A 396 8.40 -6.83 -15.88
CA VAL A 396 9.21 -6.14 -14.89
C VAL A 396 10.66 -6.27 -15.27
N LEU A 397 11.35 -5.15 -15.45
CA LEU A 397 12.78 -5.15 -15.79
C LEU A 397 13.64 -5.16 -14.52
N LEU A 398 14.65 -6.02 -14.51
CA LEU A 398 15.71 -6.04 -13.51
C LEU A 398 16.88 -5.20 -14.04
N THR A 399 17.26 -4.12 -13.34
CA THR A 399 18.25 -3.15 -13.84
C THR A 399 19.43 -2.99 -12.88
N ALA A 400 20.61 -2.65 -13.39
CA ALA A 400 21.74 -2.23 -12.57
C ALA A 400 21.48 -0.84 -11.96
N GLN A 401 22.08 -0.58 -10.78
CA GLN A 401 21.99 0.73 -10.12
C GLN A 401 22.64 1.81 -10.98
N GLY A 402 21.87 2.84 -11.39
CA GLY A 402 22.39 4.00 -12.15
C GLY A 402 21.77 4.25 -13.53
N ALA A 403 20.93 3.35 -14.05
CA ALA A 403 20.30 3.47 -15.39
C ALA A 403 19.07 4.42 -15.42
N ALA A 404 19.17 5.62 -14.82
CA ALA A 404 18.04 6.56 -14.74
C ALA A 404 17.62 7.13 -16.12
N GLU A 405 18.55 7.27 -17.06
CA GLU A 405 18.26 7.79 -18.41
C GLU A 405 17.52 6.75 -19.26
N ASP A 406 17.71 5.47 -19.01
CA ASP A 406 17.05 4.36 -19.73
C ASP A 406 15.61 4.13 -19.24
N THR A 407 15.27 4.61 -18.04
CA THR A 407 13.94 4.38 -17.40
C THR A 407 12.81 5.02 -18.20
N ALA A 408 13.01 6.23 -18.77
CA ALA A 408 11.99 6.92 -19.57
C ALA A 408 11.73 6.19 -20.90
N ALA A 409 12.77 5.64 -21.53
CA ALA A 409 12.64 4.85 -22.76
C ALA A 409 11.89 3.53 -22.51
N GLY A 410 12.12 2.90 -21.35
CA GLY A 410 11.46 1.66 -20.99
C GLY A 410 9.95 1.80 -20.74
N PHE A 411 9.51 2.93 -20.13
CA PHE A 411 8.07 3.19 -19.97
C PHE A 411 7.37 3.45 -21.29
N ALA A 412 8.01 4.15 -22.20
CA ALA A 412 7.50 4.31 -23.57
C ALA A 412 7.36 2.96 -24.29
N ALA A 413 8.14 1.94 -23.90
CA ALA A 413 8.08 0.58 -24.38
C ALA A 413 6.98 -0.30 -23.73
N GLY A 414 6.23 0.21 -22.77
CA GLY A 414 5.16 -0.53 -22.10
C GLY A 414 5.61 -1.48 -20.99
N VAL A 415 6.79 -1.25 -20.39
CA VAL A 415 7.25 -1.95 -19.19
C VAL A 415 6.31 -1.65 -18.02
N THR A 416 5.97 -2.67 -17.24
CA THR A 416 5.06 -2.52 -16.10
C THR A 416 5.77 -1.90 -14.90
N ASP A 417 7.00 -2.35 -14.60
CA ASP A 417 7.76 -1.87 -13.43
C ASP A 417 9.26 -2.20 -13.57
N TYR A 418 10.07 -1.67 -12.63
CA TYR A 418 11.52 -1.91 -12.53
C TYR A 418 11.92 -2.36 -11.15
N VAL A 419 12.93 -3.23 -11.08
CA VAL A 419 13.61 -3.61 -9.85
C VAL A 419 15.11 -3.44 -10.04
N THR A 420 15.74 -2.67 -9.15
CA THR A 420 17.20 -2.48 -9.21
C THR A 420 17.95 -3.62 -8.55
N LYS A 421 19.00 -4.09 -9.22
CA LYS A 421 19.99 -5.00 -8.68
C LYS A 421 21.04 -4.21 -7.84
N PRO A 422 21.44 -4.67 -6.65
CA PRO A 422 20.97 -5.87 -5.95
C PRO A 422 19.59 -5.64 -5.30
N PHE A 423 18.73 -6.66 -5.33
CA PHE A 423 17.41 -6.63 -4.72
C PHE A 423 17.31 -7.56 -3.50
N LYS A 424 16.43 -7.21 -2.56
CA LYS A 424 16.13 -8.05 -1.39
C LYS A 424 15.09 -9.11 -1.76
N PRO A 425 15.24 -10.39 -1.39
CA PRO A 425 14.27 -11.46 -1.66
C PRO A 425 12.83 -11.13 -1.21
N ALA A 426 12.67 -10.56 -0.01
CA ALA A 426 11.34 -10.18 0.50
C ALA A 426 10.66 -9.14 -0.39
N HIS A 427 11.40 -8.17 -0.91
CA HIS A 427 10.90 -7.13 -1.81
C HIS A 427 10.41 -7.71 -3.15
N ILE A 428 11.16 -8.67 -3.73
CA ILE A 428 10.71 -9.37 -4.95
C ILE A 428 9.42 -10.13 -4.69
N ARG A 429 9.32 -10.89 -3.59
CA ARG A 429 8.09 -11.64 -3.27
C ARG A 429 6.87 -10.72 -3.18
N ALA A 430 6.95 -9.67 -2.37
CA ALA A 430 5.84 -8.73 -2.19
C ALA A 430 5.39 -8.10 -3.53
N ARG A 431 6.34 -7.66 -4.35
CA ARG A 431 6.03 -7.06 -5.66
C ARG A 431 5.43 -8.05 -6.65
N VAL A 432 5.93 -9.28 -6.71
CA VAL A 432 5.35 -10.33 -7.58
C VAL A 432 3.87 -10.57 -7.25
N HIS A 433 3.52 -10.68 -5.98
CA HIS A 433 2.11 -10.81 -5.57
C HIS A 433 1.28 -9.60 -5.98
N ALA A 434 1.80 -8.37 -5.79
CA ALA A 434 1.11 -7.16 -6.20
C ALA A 434 0.86 -7.11 -7.71
N TRP A 435 1.84 -7.46 -8.54
CA TRP A 435 1.68 -7.48 -10.01
C TRP A 435 0.69 -8.55 -10.48
N LEU A 436 0.74 -9.75 -9.91
CA LEU A 436 -0.19 -10.84 -10.23
C LEU A 436 -1.62 -10.55 -9.76
N GLY A 437 -1.78 -9.92 -8.59
CA GLY A 437 -3.10 -9.51 -8.07
C GLY A 437 -3.79 -8.51 -9.00
N ARG A 438 -3.05 -7.58 -9.58
CA ARG A 438 -3.56 -6.60 -10.55
C ARG A 438 -4.07 -7.24 -11.84
N LYS A 439 -3.37 -8.25 -12.38
CA LYS A 439 -3.82 -8.97 -13.59
C LYS A 439 -5.15 -9.67 -13.37
N ARG A 440 -5.37 -10.25 -12.19
CA ARG A 440 -6.62 -10.95 -11.84
C ARG A 440 -7.79 -9.99 -11.72
N ALA A 441 -7.61 -8.85 -11.06
CA ALA A 441 -8.65 -7.81 -10.91
C ALA A 441 -9.09 -7.21 -12.27
N GLY A 442 -8.17 -7.09 -13.25
CA GLY A 442 -8.48 -6.61 -14.59
C GLY A 442 -9.29 -7.60 -15.46
N ARG A 443 -9.19 -8.93 -15.20
CA ARG A 443 -9.93 -9.97 -15.95
C ARG A 443 -11.35 -10.19 -15.43
N GLU A 444 -11.63 -9.85 -14.16
CA GLU A 444 -12.97 -10.00 -13.56
C GLU A 444 -13.88 -8.76 -13.80
N GLY A 445 -13.32 -7.68 -14.35
CA GLY A 445 -14.02 -6.41 -14.64
C GLY A 445 -14.45 -6.24 -16.11
N THR A 446 -14.16 -7.20 -16.99
CA THR A 446 -14.62 -7.25 -18.38
C THR A 446 -15.62 -8.40 -18.57
#